data_b6b79df3eab96ace96f9fff7a97ab11d
#
_entry.id   b6b79df3eab96ace96f9fff7a97ab11d
#
_cell.length_a   1.000
_cell.length_b   1.000
_cell.length_c   1.000
_cell.angle_alpha   90.00
_cell.angle_beta   90.00
_cell.angle_gamma   90.00
#
_symmetry.space_group_name_H-M   'P 1'
#
loop_
_entity.id
_entity.type
_entity.pdbx_description
1 polymer ?
#
loop_
_entity_poly.entity_id
_entity_poly.type
_entity_poly.pdbx_seq_one_letter_code
_entity_poly.pdbx_strand_id
1 'polypeptide(L)'
;MKAFVPGKPYWWQWPTILSLDAPAVALLWQWLLAHTAQASLRGYHVFLLGAAAWLVYSADRWIEGWFLSPGQVRTQRHAFYQRWRWPAFAVWIAVAAAGVVTAFTQLSPREFAAGWLLLVPVLVYLLSHQLAHRAHPWRVPKELCVAVLFAAGVSCFQIAQHPAALHRLAVPLALFGALCLANCSLISLWETEVDRSHGQTSLVLQYPRGRRVVRALPWLLAALALGFGLGETGPVRHATLCAAASGVLLGGVDLAHGRCGRQLARVLVDAALMTPLAPLLAGVLSHR
;
A
#
# COMPACT_ATOMS: atom_id res chain seq x y z
N MET A 1 -6.05 16.66 -26.97
CA MET A 1 -6.55 15.76 -25.89
C MET A 1 -7.68 16.47 -25.15
N LYS A 2 -8.88 15.87 -25.03
CA LYS A 2 -10.00 16.48 -24.28
C LYS A 2 -9.61 16.59 -22.80
N ALA A 3 -9.90 17.75 -22.18
CA ALA A 3 -9.71 17.93 -20.75
C ALA A 3 -10.52 16.89 -19.98
N PHE A 4 -9.91 16.27 -18.93
CA PHE A 4 -10.64 15.38 -18.05
C PHE A 4 -11.62 16.20 -17.23
N VAL A 5 -12.91 16.02 -17.49
CA VAL A 5 -13.97 16.57 -16.64
C VAL A 5 -14.34 15.49 -15.64
N PRO A 6 -14.04 15.68 -14.34
CA PRO A 6 -14.39 14.70 -13.34
C PRO A 6 -15.92 14.61 -13.23
N GLY A 7 -16.48 13.49 -13.67
CA GLY A 7 -17.89 13.15 -13.41
C GLY A 7 -18.11 12.90 -11.92
N LYS A 8 -19.39 12.71 -11.50
CA LYS A 8 -19.69 12.29 -10.12
C LYS A 8 -19.00 10.94 -9.86
N PRO A 9 -18.22 10.80 -8.77
CA PRO A 9 -17.58 9.52 -8.44
C PRO A 9 -18.65 8.47 -8.09
N TYR A 10 -18.43 7.25 -8.52
CA TYR A 10 -19.22 6.10 -8.07
C TYR A 10 -18.91 5.79 -6.62
N TRP A 11 -19.84 5.18 -5.88
CA TRP A 11 -19.69 4.85 -4.46
C TRP A 11 -18.44 3.99 -4.15
N TRP A 12 -18.09 3.07 -5.04
CA TRP A 12 -16.93 2.19 -4.90
C TRP A 12 -15.57 2.90 -5.11
N GLN A 13 -15.54 4.13 -5.61
CA GLN A 13 -14.32 4.92 -5.80
C GLN A 13 -13.92 5.70 -4.55
N TRP A 14 -14.83 5.91 -3.61
CA TRP A 14 -14.58 6.74 -2.43
C TRP A 14 -13.42 6.26 -1.57
N PRO A 15 -13.23 4.96 -1.28
CA PRO A 15 -12.06 4.50 -0.53
C PRO A 15 -10.74 4.96 -1.18
N THR A 16 -10.60 4.81 -2.50
CA THR A 16 -9.40 5.23 -3.24
C THR A 16 -9.28 6.76 -3.35
N ILE A 17 -10.40 7.48 -3.50
CA ILE A 17 -10.40 8.95 -3.53
C ILE A 17 -9.92 9.51 -2.17
N LEU A 18 -10.39 8.94 -1.07
CA LEU A 18 -10.04 9.35 0.30
C LEU A 18 -8.72 8.74 0.80
N SER A 19 -8.01 7.98 -0.02
CA SER A 19 -6.76 7.30 0.35
C SER A 19 -6.92 6.29 1.49
N LEU A 20 -8.08 5.63 1.60
CA LEU A 20 -8.39 4.64 2.64
C LEU A 20 -8.05 3.21 2.23
N ASP A 21 -7.79 2.96 0.97
CA ASP A 21 -7.35 1.68 0.39
C ASP A 21 -6.05 1.18 1.05
N ALA A 22 -5.01 2.00 1.07
CA ALA A 22 -3.73 1.64 1.64
C ALA A 22 -3.79 1.38 3.16
N PRO A 23 -4.39 2.25 4.01
CA PRO A 23 -4.61 1.92 5.41
C PRO A 23 -5.36 0.61 5.63
N ALA A 24 -6.43 0.34 4.85
CA ALA A 24 -7.20 -0.90 4.98
C ALA A 24 -6.33 -2.14 4.73
N VAL A 25 -5.55 -2.15 3.65
CA VAL A 25 -4.58 -3.21 3.35
C VAL A 25 -3.55 -3.34 4.48
N ALA A 26 -2.96 -2.22 4.93
CA ALA A 26 -1.96 -2.22 6.00
C ALA A 26 -2.49 -2.84 7.29
N LEU A 27 -3.68 -2.45 7.73
CA LEU A 27 -4.29 -2.93 8.97
C LEU A 27 -4.66 -4.41 8.91
N LEU A 28 -5.17 -4.89 7.78
CA LEU A 28 -5.48 -6.29 7.57
C LEU A 28 -4.22 -7.17 7.62
N TRP A 29 -3.14 -6.74 6.95
CA TRP A 29 -1.88 -7.46 6.99
C TRP A 29 -1.16 -7.32 8.33
N GLN A 30 -1.25 -6.17 9.01
CA GLN A 30 -0.75 -6.02 10.38
C GLN A 30 -1.41 -7.04 11.33
N TRP A 31 -2.75 -7.17 11.26
CA TRP A 31 -3.47 -8.15 12.05
C TRP A 31 -3.01 -9.59 11.74
N LEU A 32 -2.94 -9.96 10.45
CA LEU A 32 -2.55 -11.30 10.04
C LEU A 32 -1.12 -11.65 10.47
N LEU A 33 -0.18 -10.71 10.30
CA LEU A 33 1.21 -10.90 10.69
C LEU A 33 1.38 -10.92 12.21
N ALA A 34 0.61 -10.12 12.97
CA ALA A 34 0.61 -10.19 14.42
C ALA A 34 0.08 -11.55 14.92
N HIS A 35 -0.98 -12.06 14.32
CA HIS A 35 -1.48 -13.39 14.60
C HIS A 35 -0.44 -14.48 14.26
N THR A 36 0.27 -14.33 13.15
CA THR A 36 1.36 -15.23 12.73
C THR A 36 2.54 -15.18 13.70
N ALA A 37 2.89 -13.99 14.19
CA ALA A 37 3.95 -13.77 15.17
C ALA A 37 3.56 -14.19 16.60
N GLN A 38 2.28 -14.45 16.84
CA GLN A 38 1.70 -14.59 18.19
C GLN A 38 1.94 -13.34 19.07
N ALA A 39 1.94 -12.17 18.43
CA ALA A 39 2.16 -10.88 19.07
C ALA A 39 0.82 -10.19 19.38
N SER A 40 0.75 -9.51 20.54
CA SER A 40 -0.44 -8.75 20.91
C SER A 40 -0.50 -7.42 20.16
N LEU A 41 -1.62 -7.17 19.45
CA LEU A 41 -1.93 -5.85 18.89
C LEU A 41 -2.79 -5.07 19.87
N ARG A 42 -2.31 -3.88 20.25
CA ARG A 42 -3.10 -2.92 21.02
C ARG A 42 -3.73 -1.90 20.09
N GLY A 43 -4.82 -1.25 20.50
CA GLY A 43 -5.54 -0.29 19.68
C GLY A 43 -4.66 0.86 19.15
N TYR A 44 -3.68 1.30 19.92
CA TYR A 44 -2.75 2.33 19.48
C TYR A 44 -1.81 1.88 18.35
N HIS A 45 -1.43 0.60 18.25
CA HIS A 45 -0.64 0.08 17.13
C HIS A 45 -1.45 0.15 15.84
N VAL A 46 -2.73 -0.24 15.91
CA VAL A 46 -3.67 -0.18 14.79
C VAL A 46 -3.87 1.27 14.35
N PHE A 47 -4.11 2.17 15.30
CA PHE A 47 -4.28 3.60 15.02
C PHE A 47 -3.03 4.20 14.38
N LEU A 48 -1.84 3.98 14.96
CA LEU A 48 -0.58 4.55 14.47
C LEU A 48 -0.25 4.09 13.06
N LEU A 49 -0.39 2.79 12.76
CA LEU A 49 -0.14 2.29 11.41
C LEU A 49 -1.16 2.83 10.41
N GLY A 50 -2.45 2.80 10.76
CA GLY A 50 -3.51 3.32 9.90
C GLY A 50 -3.35 4.81 9.62
N ALA A 51 -3.04 5.60 10.65
CA ALA A 51 -2.75 7.03 10.54
C ALA A 51 -1.51 7.28 9.67
N ALA A 52 -0.40 6.59 9.93
CA ALA A 52 0.83 6.75 9.14
C ALA A 52 0.63 6.42 7.66
N ALA A 53 -0.03 5.28 7.35
CA ALA A 53 -0.35 4.90 5.98
C ALA A 53 -1.23 5.96 5.30
N TRP A 54 -2.27 6.44 5.99
CA TRP A 54 -3.14 7.48 5.44
C TRP A 54 -2.43 8.81 5.24
N LEU A 55 -1.62 9.24 6.21
CA LEU A 55 -0.84 10.48 6.13
C LEU A 55 0.12 10.48 4.94
N VAL A 56 0.85 9.38 4.72
CA VAL A 56 1.79 9.25 3.61
C VAL A 56 1.05 9.27 2.26
N TYR A 57 0.00 8.47 2.12
CA TYR A 57 -0.76 8.37 0.87
C TYR A 57 -1.53 9.65 0.53
N SER A 58 -2.13 10.30 1.53
CA SER A 58 -2.83 11.55 1.33
C SER A 58 -1.89 12.71 1.03
N ALA A 59 -0.71 12.76 1.71
CA ALA A 59 0.33 13.76 1.44
C ALA A 59 0.87 13.65 0.01
N ASP A 60 1.18 12.45 -0.46
CA ASP A 60 1.64 12.20 -1.82
C ASP A 60 0.67 12.78 -2.85
N ARG A 61 -0.62 12.48 -2.71
CA ARG A 61 -1.68 12.95 -3.62
C ARG A 61 -1.97 14.45 -3.51
N TRP A 62 -1.89 15.00 -2.29
CA TRP A 62 -2.06 16.41 -2.03
C TRP A 62 -0.92 17.24 -2.64
N ILE A 63 0.33 16.80 -2.46
CA ILE A 63 1.52 17.43 -3.05
C ILE A 63 1.46 17.35 -4.57
N GLU A 64 1.15 16.18 -5.15
CA GLU A 64 0.95 16.05 -6.60
C GLU A 64 -0.11 17.01 -7.13
N GLY A 65 -1.24 17.15 -6.40
CA GLY A 65 -2.32 18.06 -6.76
C GLY A 65 -1.91 19.54 -6.81
N TRP A 66 -0.90 19.94 -6.02
CA TRP A 66 -0.37 21.32 -6.03
C TRP A 66 0.45 21.62 -7.27
N PHE A 67 1.19 20.65 -7.77
CA PHE A 67 2.07 20.82 -8.92
C PHE A 67 1.37 20.61 -10.26
N LEU A 68 0.18 20.01 -10.27
CA LEU A 68 -0.61 19.79 -11.47
C LEU A 68 -1.44 21.04 -11.79
N SER A 69 -1.28 21.60 -13.01
CA SER A 69 -2.23 22.59 -13.51
C SER A 69 -3.60 21.96 -13.74
N PRO A 70 -4.70 22.73 -13.67
CA PRO A 70 -6.07 22.19 -13.84
C PRO A 70 -6.27 21.36 -15.12
N GLY A 71 -5.57 21.71 -16.21
CA GLY A 71 -5.62 20.99 -17.48
C GLY A 71 -4.83 19.67 -17.50
N GLN A 72 -3.98 19.42 -16.50
CA GLN A 72 -3.18 18.19 -16.35
C GLN A 72 -3.83 17.16 -15.43
N VAL A 73 -4.86 17.53 -14.68
CA VAL A 73 -5.59 16.60 -13.80
C VAL A 73 -6.23 15.49 -14.64
N ARG A 74 -5.89 14.24 -14.36
CA ARG A 74 -6.34 13.06 -15.12
C ARG A 74 -7.12 12.06 -14.27
N THR A 75 -7.17 12.23 -12.95
CA THR A 75 -7.83 11.29 -12.04
C THR A 75 -8.75 12.01 -11.06
N GLN A 76 -9.80 11.32 -10.61
CA GLN A 76 -10.76 11.85 -9.65
C GLN A 76 -10.13 12.19 -8.29
N ARG A 77 -9.17 11.38 -7.83
CA ARG A 77 -8.46 11.60 -6.57
C ARG A 77 -7.67 12.93 -6.58
N HIS A 78 -6.93 13.24 -7.66
CA HIS A 78 -6.23 14.52 -7.77
C HIS A 78 -7.19 15.70 -7.82
N ALA A 79 -8.33 15.56 -8.54
CA ALA A 79 -9.38 16.57 -8.57
C ALA A 79 -9.98 16.81 -7.17
N PHE A 80 -10.18 15.75 -6.38
CA PHE A 80 -10.67 15.85 -5.01
C PHE A 80 -9.69 16.63 -4.12
N TYR A 81 -8.44 16.22 -4.05
CA TYR A 81 -7.42 16.89 -3.22
C TYR A 81 -7.12 18.32 -3.69
N GLN A 82 -7.18 18.60 -4.98
CA GLN A 82 -7.06 19.97 -5.49
C GLN A 82 -8.24 20.86 -5.07
N ARG A 83 -9.48 20.34 -5.15
CA ARG A 83 -10.69 21.07 -4.76
C ARG A 83 -10.79 21.29 -3.25
N TRP A 84 -10.48 20.27 -2.45
CA TRP A 84 -10.62 20.23 -1.01
C TRP A 84 -9.30 20.36 -0.27
N ARG A 85 -8.32 21.04 -0.87
CA ARG A 85 -6.94 21.11 -0.37
C ARG A 85 -6.81 21.58 1.08
N TRP A 86 -7.53 22.63 1.47
CA TRP A 86 -7.46 23.19 2.82
C TRP A 86 -8.15 22.34 3.88
N PRO A 87 -9.41 21.88 3.68
CA PRO A 87 -10.03 20.91 4.58
C PRO A 87 -9.22 19.62 4.71
N ALA A 88 -8.70 19.08 3.59
CA ALA A 88 -7.85 17.89 3.63
C ALA A 88 -6.56 18.12 4.44
N PHE A 89 -5.94 19.29 4.29
CA PHE A 89 -4.77 19.67 5.09
C PHE A 89 -5.08 19.81 6.58
N ALA A 90 -6.21 20.43 6.94
CA ALA A 90 -6.63 20.54 8.33
C ALA A 90 -6.85 19.18 8.99
N VAL A 91 -7.51 18.24 8.29
CA VAL A 91 -7.67 16.85 8.76
C VAL A 91 -6.31 16.16 8.86
N TRP A 92 -5.43 16.37 7.88
CA TRP A 92 -4.08 15.80 7.87
C TRP A 92 -3.27 16.23 9.11
N ILE A 93 -3.29 17.54 9.45
CA ILE A 93 -2.62 18.06 10.66
C ILE A 93 -3.24 17.46 11.93
N ALA A 94 -4.56 17.36 12.02
CA ALA A 94 -5.24 16.78 13.17
C ALA A 94 -4.85 15.31 13.38
N VAL A 95 -4.82 14.50 12.31
CA VAL A 95 -4.41 13.09 12.36
C VAL A 95 -2.91 12.97 12.70
N ALA A 96 -2.06 13.83 12.13
CA ALA A 96 -0.64 13.85 12.45
C ALA A 96 -0.39 14.18 13.92
N ALA A 97 -1.06 15.22 14.45
CA ALA A 97 -0.96 15.61 15.87
C ALA A 97 -1.45 14.48 16.79
N ALA A 98 -2.59 13.86 16.49
CA ALA A 98 -3.08 12.71 17.25
C ALA A 98 -2.09 11.53 17.21
N GLY A 99 -1.49 11.24 16.05
CA GLY A 99 -0.45 10.23 15.90
C GLY A 99 0.78 10.52 16.75
N VAL A 100 1.28 11.75 16.72
CA VAL A 100 2.42 12.19 17.55
C VAL A 100 2.12 12.03 19.04
N VAL A 101 0.98 12.55 19.50
CA VAL A 101 0.57 12.42 20.92
C VAL A 101 0.48 10.95 21.31
N THR A 102 -0.15 10.11 20.49
CA THR A 102 -0.27 8.67 20.75
C THR A 102 1.11 8.00 20.81
N ALA A 103 2.02 8.34 19.88
CA ALA A 103 3.35 7.76 19.86
C ALA A 103 4.14 8.09 21.13
N PHE A 104 4.11 9.33 21.60
CA PHE A 104 4.82 9.75 22.81
C PHE A 104 4.21 9.23 24.11
N THR A 105 2.89 8.98 24.15
CA THR A 105 2.18 8.54 25.35
C THR A 105 2.03 7.05 25.50
N GLN A 106 2.03 6.29 24.37
CA GLN A 106 1.65 4.88 24.38
C GLN A 106 2.78 3.92 23.97
N LEU A 107 3.74 4.38 23.15
CA LEU A 107 4.80 3.49 22.67
C LEU A 107 5.87 3.26 23.73
N SER A 108 6.32 2.01 23.83
CA SER A 108 7.53 1.66 24.57
C SER A 108 8.77 2.25 23.87
N PRO A 109 9.92 2.41 24.57
CA PRO A 109 11.14 2.95 23.95
C PRO A 109 11.60 2.16 22.72
N ARG A 110 11.40 0.84 22.71
CA ARG A 110 11.76 -0.02 21.56
C ARG A 110 10.86 0.22 20.36
N GLU A 111 9.55 0.30 20.57
CA GLU A 111 8.57 0.58 19.52
C GLU A 111 8.76 1.99 18.97
N PHE A 112 9.06 2.96 19.84
CA PHE A 112 9.34 4.33 19.44
C PHE A 112 10.59 4.41 18.58
N ALA A 113 11.68 3.73 18.97
CA ALA A 113 12.90 3.65 18.18
C ALA A 113 12.66 3.00 16.80
N ALA A 114 11.88 1.89 16.76
CA ALA A 114 11.51 1.24 15.51
C ALA A 114 10.65 2.15 14.61
N GLY A 115 9.73 2.92 15.21
CA GLY A 115 8.94 3.92 14.50
C GLY A 115 9.80 5.00 13.84
N TRP A 116 10.83 5.52 14.56
CA TRP A 116 11.77 6.48 14.00
C TRP A 116 12.62 5.89 12.88
N LEU A 117 13.11 4.65 13.07
CA LEU A 117 13.88 3.95 12.03
C LEU A 117 13.10 3.80 10.73
N LEU A 118 11.77 3.66 10.82
CA LEU A 118 10.89 3.60 9.65
C LEU A 118 10.50 4.98 9.14
N LEU A 119 10.25 5.95 10.02
CA LEU A 119 9.82 7.30 9.64
C LEU A 119 10.87 8.03 8.79
N VAL A 120 12.14 7.89 9.14
CA VAL A 120 13.24 8.55 8.40
C VAL A 120 13.25 8.14 6.92
N PRO A 121 13.29 6.85 6.53
CA PRO A 121 13.24 6.47 5.12
C PRO A 121 11.92 6.84 4.43
N VAL A 122 10.79 6.87 5.15
CA VAL A 122 9.50 7.36 4.60
C VAL A 122 9.61 8.84 4.25
N LEU A 123 10.15 9.67 5.13
CA LEU A 123 10.35 11.10 4.85
C LEU A 123 11.34 11.33 3.72
N VAL A 124 12.45 10.59 3.71
CA VAL A 124 13.44 10.64 2.62
C VAL A 124 12.78 10.25 1.29
N TYR A 125 11.95 9.20 1.27
CA TYR A 125 11.19 8.82 0.09
C TYR A 125 10.26 9.93 -0.39
N LEU A 126 9.41 10.48 0.49
CA LEU A 126 8.46 11.54 0.14
C LEU A 126 9.18 12.78 -0.39
N LEU A 127 10.20 13.26 0.33
CA LEU A 127 10.94 14.47 -0.03
C LEU A 127 11.72 14.26 -1.34
N SER A 128 12.47 13.17 -1.47
CA SER A 128 13.25 12.89 -2.66
C SER A 128 12.36 12.67 -3.89
N HIS A 129 11.24 11.98 -3.72
CA HIS A 129 10.35 11.66 -4.83
C HIS A 129 9.57 12.88 -5.31
N GLN A 130 9.10 13.73 -4.40
CA GLN A 130 8.26 14.87 -4.73
C GLN A 130 9.05 16.16 -5.04
N LEU A 131 10.18 16.40 -4.39
CA LEU A 131 10.86 17.70 -4.46
C LEU A 131 12.14 17.67 -5.30
N ALA A 132 12.98 16.63 -5.18
CA ALA A 132 14.33 16.68 -5.73
C ALA A 132 14.48 16.07 -7.13
N HIS A 133 13.62 15.16 -7.56
CA HIS A 133 13.98 14.24 -8.65
C HIS A 133 12.88 14.03 -9.69
N ARG A 134 12.03 14.98 -9.97
CA ARG A 134 11.10 14.87 -11.11
C ARG A 134 11.88 14.62 -12.40
N ALA A 135 11.50 13.57 -13.13
CA ALA A 135 12.06 13.20 -14.43
C ALA A 135 13.56 12.79 -14.47
N HIS A 136 14.20 12.45 -13.36
CA HIS A 136 15.60 11.99 -13.37
C HIS A 136 15.69 10.50 -13.75
N PRO A 137 16.57 10.09 -14.71
CA PRO A 137 16.63 8.73 -15.26
C PRO A 137 17.11 7.65 -14.25
N TRP A 138 17.88 8.02 -13.23
CA TRP A 138 18.51 7.11 -12.27
C TRP A 138 17.76 7.10 -10.92
N ARG A 139 16.52 6.72 -10.92
CA ARG A 139 15.75 6.64 -9.67
C ARG A 139 15.57 5.20 -9.23
N VAL A 140 15.61 5.01 -7.90
CA VAL A 140 15.01 3.81 -7.31
C VAL A 140 13.53 3.83 -7.67
N PRO A 141 12.99 2.77 -8.28
CA PRO A 141 11.58 2.74 -8.65
C PRO A 141 10.70 2.99 -7.42
N LYS A 142 9.73 3.89 -7.55
CA LYS A 142 8.79 4.22 -6.46
C LYS A 142 8.07 2.97 -5.94
N GLU A 143 7.77 2.03 -6.82
CA GLU A 143 7.11 0.77 -6.52
C GLU A 143 7.90 -0.07 -5.52
N LEU A 144 9.22 -0.11 -5.67
CA LEU A 144 10.09 -0.84 -4.74
C LEU A 144 10.14 -0.16 -3.38
N CYS A 145 10.28 1.17 -3.35
CA CYS A 145 10.26 1.93 -2.10
C CYS A 145 8.97 1.72 -1.32
N VAL A 146 7.82 1.85 -2.00
CA VAL A 146 6.51 1.63 -1.40
C VAL A 146 6.39 0.21 -0.86
N ALA A 147 6.79 -0.80 -1.64
CA ALA A 147 6.72 -2.21 -1.23
C ALA A 147 7.53 -2.49 0.04
N VAL A 148 8.77 -2.01 0.10
CA VAL A 148 9.66 -2.21 1.26
C VAL A 148 9.14 -1.47 2.49
N LEU A 149 8.78 -0.18 2.34
CA LEU A 149 8.29 0.64 3.44
C LEU A 149 6.96 0.12 3.99
N PHE A 150 6.08 -0.35 3.10
CA PHE A 150 4.78 -0.90 3.49
C PHE A 150 4.93 -2.23 4.24
N ALA A 151 5.78 -3.13 3.74
CA ALA A 151 6.10 -4.38 4.41
C ALA A 151 6.76 -4.15 5.78
N ALA A 152 7.73 -3.23 5.86
CA ALA A 152 8.35 -2.86 7.12
C ALA A 152 7.33 -2.25 8.10
N GLY A 153 6.42 -1.40 7.62
CA GLY A 153 5.40 -0.73 8.42
C GLY A 153 4.43 -1.70 9.10
N VAL A 154 3.90 -2.66 8.35
CA VAL A 154 2.92 -3.63 8.87
C VAL A 154 3.49 -4.57 9.93
N SER A 155 4.82 -4.75 9.98
CA SER A 155 5.52 -5.65 10.92
C SER A 155 6.31 -4.90 12.00
N CYS A 156 6.39 -3.59 11.94
CA CYS A 156 7.24 -2.76 12.78
C CYS A 156 7.09 -3.05 14.28
N PHE A 157 5.87 -3.00 14.78
CA PHE A 157 5.60 -3.18 16.21
C PHE A 157 5.79 -4.63 16.66
N GLN A 158 5.40 -5.61 15.85
CA GLN A 158 5.57 -7.04 16.14
C GLN A 158 7.05 -7.39 16.29
N ILE A 159 7.89 -6.91 15.37
CA ILE A 159 9.34 -7.15 15.41
C ILE A 159 9.99 -6.37 16.57
N ALA A 160 9.54 -5.14 16.86
CA ALA A 160 10.04 -4.36 17.99
C ALA A 160 9.76 -5.03 19.35
N GLN A 161 8.56 -5.62 19.51
CA GLN A 161 8.18 -6.35 20.73
C GLN A 161 8.87 -7.72 20.84
N HIS A 162 8.94 -8.45 19.72
CA HIS A 162 9.43 -9.82 19.66
C HIS A 162 10.38 -10.01 18.47
N PRO A 163 11.67 -9.59 18.55
CA PRO A 163 12.62 -9.72 17.45
C PRO A 163 12.78 -11.16 16.94
N ALA A 164 12.64 -12.15 17.83
CA ALA A 164 12.67 -13.55 17.47
C ALA A 164 11.51 -13.98 16.54
N ALA A 165 10.41 -13.21 16.48
CA ALA A 165 9.31 -13.51 15.55
C ALA A 165 9.70 -13.30 14.08
N LEU A 166 10.80 -12.60 13.80
CA LEU A 166 11.26 -12.33 12.44
C LEU A 166 11.44 -13.63 11.62
N HIS A 167 11.92 -14.72 12.21
CA HIS A 167 12.08 -15.98 11.51
C HIS A 167 10.75 -16.58 11.03
N ARG A 168 9.66 -16.41 11.81
CA ARG A 168 8.30 -16.84 11.42
C ARG A 168 7.67 -15.91 10.41
N LEU A 169 8.00 -14.61 10.48
CA LEU A 169 7.47 -13.57 9.62
C LEU A 169 8.21 -13.44 8.31
N ALA A 170 9.44 -13.94 8.19
CA ALA A 170 10.31 -13.68 7.04
C ALA A 170 9.64 -14.00 5.70
N VAL A 171 9.09 -15.21 5.56
CA VAL A 171 8.41 -15.63 4.32
C VAL A 171 7.10 -14.86 4.09
N PRO A 172 6.14 -14.81 5.05
CA PRO A 172 4.92 -14.01 4.88
C PRO A 172 5.19 -12.54 4.56
N LEU A 173 6.19 -11.95 5.20
CA LEU A 173 6.55 -10.54 5.01
C LEU A 173 7.18 -10.29 3.64
N ALA A 174 8.08 -11.18 3.20
CA ALA A 174 8.67 -11.11 1.87
C ALA A 174 7.59 -11.26 0.77
N LEU A 175 6.66 -12.20 0.94
CA LEU A 175 5.53 -12.39 0.02
C LEU A 175 4.63 -11.15 -0.01
N PHE A 176 4.30 -10.58 1.15
CA PHE A 176 3.50 -9.35 1.21
C PHE A 176 4.20 -8.17 0.53
N GLY A 177 5.48 -7.96 0.81
CA GLY A 177 6.26 -6.91 0.14
C GLY A 177 6.30 -7.11 -1.38
N ALA A 178 6.51 -8.35 -1.84
CA ALA A 178 6.49 -8.67 -3.26
C ALA A 178 5.10 -8.50 -3.90
N LEU A 179 4.00 -8.77 -3.17
CA LEU A 179 2.64 -8.48 -3.61
C LEU A 179 2.39 -6.97 -3.72
N CYS A 180 2.88 -6.16 -2.77
CA CYS A 180 2.83 -4.71 -2.87
C CYS A 180 3.61 -4.20 -4.10
N LEU A 181 4.78 -4.78 -4.37
CA LEU A 181 5.55 -4.47 -5.58
C LEU A 181 4.77 -4.82 -6.85
N ALA A 182 4.15 -6.00 -6.90
CA ALA A 182 3.33 -6.44 -8.02
C ALA A 182 2.12 -5.51 -8.23
N ASN A 183 1.39 -5.16 -7.16
CA ASN A 183 0.28 -4.22 -7.17
C ASN A 183 0.70 -2.87 -7.78
N CYS A 184 1.71 -2.23 -7.22
CA CYS A 184 2.20 -0.94 -7.70
C CYS A 184 2.70 -1.00 -9.15
N SER A 185 3.38 -2.10 -9.53
CA SER A 185 3.90 -2.29 -10.88
C SER A 185 2.81 -2.49 -11.92
N LEU A 186 1.72 -3.20 -11.58
CA LEU A 186 0.54 -3.33 -12.45
C LEU A 186 -0.16 -1.99 -12.64
N ILE A 187 -0.35 -1.20 -11.59
CA ILE A 187 -0.90 0.15 -11.69
C ILE A 187 -0.03 1.02 -12.63
N SER A 188 1.29 1.01 -12.42
CA SER A 188 2.23 1.75 -13.28
C SER A 188 2.19 1.28 -14.74
N LEU A 189 1.98 -0.03 -14.98
CA LEU A 189 1.82 -0.58 -16.32
C LEU A 189 0.59 -0.01 -17.03
N TRP A 190 -0.52 0.12 -16.31
CA TRP A 190 -1.78 0.64 -16.89
C TRP A 190 -1.81 2.16 -16.96
N GLU A 191 -1.08 2.86 -16.09
CA GLU A 191 -1.01 4.32 -16.01
C GLU A 191 0.25 4.92 -16.68
N THR A 192 0.97 4.16 -17.51
CA THR A 192 2.24 4.57 -18.16
C THR A 192 2.12 5.93 -18.88
N GLU A 193 0.98 6.21 -19.55
CA GLU A 193 0.75 7.50 -20.24
C GLU A 193 0.50 8.63 -19.25
N VAL A 194 -0.17 8.34 -18.12
CA VAL A 194 -0.43 9.31 -17.06
C VAL A 194 0.87 9.67 -16.36
N ASP A 195 1.66 8.67 -15.96
CA ASP A 195 2.98 8.87 -15.34
C ASP A 195 3.87 9.74 -16.25
N ARG A 196 3.90 9.43 -17.55
CA ARG A 196 4.68 10.23 -18.51
C ARG A 196 4.16 11.66 -18.61
N SER A 197 2.85 11.88 -18.65
CA SER A 197 2.26 13.22 -18.76
C SER A 197 2.47 14.07 -17.49
N HIS A 198 2.64 13.42 -16.32
CA HIS A 198 2.93 14.07 -15.06
C HIS A 198 4.43 14.23 -14.77
N GLY A 199 5.31 13.78 -15.70
CA GLY A 199 6.77 13.81 -15.52
C GLY A 199 7.25 12.85 -14.41
N GLN A 200 6.44 11.86 -14.07
CA GLN A 200 6.80 10.84 -13.08
C GLN A 200 7.58 9.71 -13.72
N THR A 201 8.48 9.10 -12.96
CA THR A 201 9.18 7.88 -13.35
C THR A 201 8.53 6.68 -12.65
N SER A 202 8.41 5.58 -13.37
CA SER A 202 7.93 4.31 -12.84
C SER A 202 8.79 3.14 -13.32
N LEU A 203 8.71 1.99 -12.66
CA LEU A 203 9.46 0.80 -13.02
C LEU A 203 9.28 0.45 -14.50
N VAL A 204 8.05 0.53 -15.00
CA VAL A 204 7.72 0.19 -16.39
C VAL A 204 8.26 1.21 -17.39
N LEU A 205 8.35 2.49 -16.99
CA LEU A 205 8.96 3.53 -17.83
C LEU A 205 10.48 3.37 -17.89
N GLN A 206 11.12 2.98 -16.78
CA GLN A 206 12.56 2.75 -16.73
C GLN A 206 12.96 1.45 -17.44
N TYR A 207 12.15 0.41 -17.33
CA TYR A 207 12.41 -0.93 -17.89
C TYR A 207 11.25 -1.41 -18.78
N PRO A 208 11.09 -0.85 -20.00
CA PRO A 208 9.95 -1.22 -20.87
C PRO A 208 9.90 -2.69 -21.26
N ARG A 209 11.08 -3.36 -21.30
CA ARG A 209 11.17 -4.82 -21.58
C ARG A 209 10.63 -5.67 -20.43
N GLY A 210 10.53 -5.12 -19.21
CA GLY A 210 10.01 -5.79 -18.01
C GLY A 210 8.49 -5.99 -17.98
N ARG A 211 7.72 -5.48 -18.94
CA ARG A 211 6.25 -5.58 -18.95
C ARG A 211 5.72 -7.01 -18.81
N ARG A 212 6.38 -7.98 -19.46
CA ARG A 212 6.01 -9.41 -19.34
C ARG A 212 6.26 -9.94 -17.94
N VAL A 213 7.38 -9.54 -17.33
CA VAL A 213 7.75 -9.92 -15.97
C VAL A 213 6.74 -9.35 -14.98
N VAL A 214 6.35 -8.08 -15.12
CA VAL A 214 5.33 -7.44 -14.26
C VAL A 214 3.99 -8.20 -14.31
N ARG A 215 3.54 -8.64 -15.49
CA ARG A 215 2.31 -9.44 -15.62
C ARG A 215 2.44 -10.87 -15.10
N ALA A 216 3.62 -11.46 -15.19
CA ALA A 216 3.87 -12.81 -14.67
C ALA A 216 4.06 -12.81 -13.15
N LEU A 217 4.50 -11.71 -12.56
CA LEU A 217 4.86 -11.61 -11.15
C LEU A 217 3.75 -12.04 -10.18
N PRO A 218 2.46 -11.61 -10.33
CA PRO A 218 1.38 -12.06 -9.45
C PRO A 218 1.19 -13.58 -9.46
N TRP A 219 1.28 -14.21 -10.62
CA TRP A 219 1.12 -15.66 -10.79
C TRP A 219 2.29 -16.43 -10.17
N LEU A 220 3.52 -15.94 -10.34
CA LEU A 220 4.70 -16.52 -9.71
C LEU A 220 4.60 -16.42 -8.19
N LEU A 221 4.17 -15.27 -7.66
CA LEU A 221 3.96 -15.08 -6.23
C LEU A 221 2.85 -15.99 -5.70
N ALA A 222 1.76 -16.16 -6.44
CA ALA A 222 0.69 -17.08 -6.07
C ALA A 222 1.20 -18.53 -5.97
N ALA A 223 1.96 -18.98 -6.97
CA ALA A 223 2.54 -20.32 -6.97
C ALA A 223 3.56 -20.54 -5.84
N LEU A 224 4.46 -19.57 -5.61
CA LEU A 224 5.42 -19.62 -4.52
C LEU A 224 4.73 -19.64 -3.15
N ALA A 225 3.76 -18.72 -2.95
CA ALA A 225 3.02 -18.63 -1.68
C ALA A 225 2.20 -19.90 -1.41
N LEU A 226 1.60 -20.50 -2.44
CA LEU A 226 0.90 -21.78 -2.32
C LEU A 226 1.88 -22.92 -1.98
N GLY A 227 3.02 -22.99 -2.67
CA GLY A 227 4.04 -24.00 -2.41
C GLY A 227 4.55 -23.97 -0.97
N PHE A 228 4.87 -22.77 -0.45
CA PHE A 228 5.21 -22.59 0.95
C PHE A 228 4.05 -22.96 1.89
N GLY A 229 2.83 -22.52 1.58
CA GLY A 229 1.66 -22.77 2.42
C GLY A 229 1.28 -24.24 2.55
N LEU A 230 1.59 -25.07 1.56
CA LEU A 230 1.35 -26.51 1.62
C LEU A 230 2.32 -27.24 2.57
N GLY A 231 3.54 -26.70 2.77
CA GLY A 231 4.51 -27.23 3.71
C GLY A 231 4.37 -26.71 5.14
N GLU A 232 3.54 -25.70 5.37
CA GLU A 232 3.37 -25.03 6.66
C GLU A 232 2.08 -25.43 7.36
N THR A 233 2.03 -25.17 8.67
CA THR A 233 0.85 -25.38 9.51
C THR A 233 0.49 -24.11 10.31
N GLY A 234 -0.72 -24.06 10.83
CA GLY A 234 -1.15 -22.97 11.73
C GLY A 234 -1.15 -21.58 11.06
N PRO A 235 -0.79 -20.52 11.81
CA PRO A 235 -0.93 -19.13 11.35
C PRO A 235 -0.04 -18.76 10.15
N VAL A 236 1.15 -19.36 10.01
CA VAL A 236 2.04 -19.15 8.85
C VAL A 236 1.34 -19.61 7.57
N ARG A 237 0.69 -20.78 7.62
CA ARG A 237 -0.11 -21.30 6.50
C ARG A 237 -1.22 -20.33 6.09
N HIS A 238 -1.95 -19.75 7.05
CA HIS A 238 -2.99 -18.77 6.73
C HIS A 238 -2.42 -17.54 6.01
N ALA A 239 -1.28 -17.02 6.49
CA ALA A 239 -0.62 -15.88 5.88
C ALA A 239 -0.16 -16.16 4.45
N THR A 240 0.45 -17.31 4.20
CA THR A 240 0.89 -17.70 2.85
C THR A 240 -0.27 -18.01 1.92
N LEU A 241 -1.37 -18.62 2.39
CA LEU A 241 -2.58 -18.82 1.59
C LEU A 241 -3.29 -17.50 1.24
N CYS A 242 -3.33 -16.53 2.18
CA CYS A 242 -3.80 -15.18 1.86
C CYS A 242 -2.91 -14.52 0.79
N ALA A 243 -1.59 -14.70 0.88
CA ALA A 243 -0.68 -14.19 -0.15
C ALA A 243 -0.91 -14.86 -1.51
N ALA A 244 -1.12 -16.18 -1.54
CA ALA A 244 -1.44 -16.92 -2.76
C ALA A 244 -2.74 -16.41 -3.39
N ALA A 245 -3.80 -16.26 -2.59
CA ALA A 245 -5.09 -15.73 -3.04
C ALA A 245 -4.94 -14.30 -3.58
N SER A 246 -4.19 -13.42 -2.89
CA SER A 246 -3.88 -12.07 -3.38
C SER A 246 -3.17 -12.11 -4.73
N GLY A 247 -2.19 -12.99 -4.91
CA GLY A 247 -1.49 -13.15 -6.19
C GLY A 247 -2.42 -13.57 -7.32
N VAL A 248 -3.29 -14.55 -7.09
CA VAL A 248 -4.31 -14.99 -8.07
C VAL A 248 -5.25 -13.84 -8.42
N LEU A 249 -5.75 -13.10 -7.42
CA LEU A 249 -6.65 -11.97 -7.64
C LEU A 249 -5.97 -10.84 -8.42
N LEU A 250 -4.72 -10.49 -8.09
CA LEU A 250 -3.93 -9.49 -8.84
C LEU A 250 -3.77 -9.88 -10.32
N GLY A 251 -3.39 -11.14 -10.58
CA GLY A 251 -3.27 -11.66 -11.94
C GLY A 251 -4.61 -11.67 -12.68
N GLY A 252 -5.70 -12.04 -11.98
CA GLY A 252 -7.07 -12.01 -12.52
C GLY A 252 -7.52 -10.59 -12.90
N VAL A 253 -7.20 -9.59 -12.07
CA VAL A 253 -7.49 -8.18 -12.36
C VAL A 253 -6.71 -7.70 -13.59
N ASP A 254 -5.42 -8.07 -13.73
CA ASP A 254 -4.64 -7.72 -14.92
C ASP A 254 -5.25 -8.31 -16.21
N LEU A 255 -5.69 -9.55 -16.17
CA LEU A 255 -6.39 -10.18 -17.30
C LEU A 255 -7.72 -9.48 -17.62
N ALA A 256 -8.46 -9.04 -16.62
CA ALA A 256 -9.76 -8.38 -16.76
C ALA A 256 -9.65 -6.86 -17.05
N HIS A 257 -8.49 -6.27 -16.87
CA HIS A 257 -8.26 -4.82 -16.94
C HIS A 257 -8.81 -4.18 -18.21
N GLY A 258 -8.62 -4.81 -19.38
CA GLY A 258 -9.13 -4.31 -20.66
C GLY A 258 -10.66 -4.23 -20.73
N ARG A 259 -11.38 -5.08 -19.97
CA ARG A 259 -12.85 -5.12 -19.91
C ARG A 259 -13.40 -4.20 -18.81
N CYS A 260 -12.73 -4.16 -17.66
CA CYS A 260 -13.19 -3.38 -16.50
C CYS A 260 -12.91 -1.88 -16.62
N GLY A 261 -11.95 -1.48 -17.45
CA GLY A 261 -11.46 -0.11 -17.53
C GLY A 261 -10.52 0.26 -16.34
N ARG A 262 -9.69 1.27 -16.54
CA ARG A 262 -8.60 1.63 -15.60
C ARG A 262 -9.06 1.96 -14.19
N GLN A 263 -10.18 2.69 -14.04
CA GLN A 263 -10.65 3.13 -12.72
C GLN A 263 -11.07 1.96 -11.84
N LEU A 264 -11.85 1.02 -12.40
CA LEU A 264 -12.30 -0.16 -11.66
C LEU A 264 -11.14 -1.12 -11.41
N ALA A 265 -10.29 -1.36 -12.40
CA ALA A 265 -9.12 -2.21 -12.24
C ALA A 265 -8.20 -1.73 -11.10
N ARG A 266 -8.03 -0.40 -10.94
CA ARG A 266 -7.26 0.18 -9.85
C ARG A 266 -7.88 -0.12 -8.48
N VAL A 267 -9.18 0.03 -8.31
CA VAL A 267 -9.84 -0.31 -7.04
C VAL A 267 -9.76 -1.82 -6.76
N LEU A 268 -9.96 -2.63 -7.79
CA LEU A 268 -9.90 -4.09 -7.65
C LEU A 268 -8.50 -4.61 -7.32
N VAL A 269 -7.45 -3.98 -7.83
CA VAL A 269 -6.06 -4.39 -7.56
C VAL A 269 -5.68 -4.09 -6.11
N ASP A 270 -6.15 -2.98 -5.54
CA ASP A 270 -5.97 -2.69 -4.11
C ASP A 270 -6.83 -3.63 -3.25
N ALA A 271 -8.07 -3.90 -3.65
CA ALA A 271 -8.95 -4.87 -2.99
C ALA A 271 -8.40 -6.30 -3.02
N ALA A 272 -7.65 -6.68 -4.06
CA ALA A 272 -7.00 -7.99 -4.17
C ALA A 272 -5.98 -8.26 -3.04
N LEU A 273 -5.46 -7.21 -2.39
CA LEU A 273 -4.59 -7.34 -1.22
C LEU A 273 -5.36 -7.48 0.10
N MET A 274 -6.68 -7.39 0.10
CA MET A 274 -7.50 -7.47 1.33
C MET A 274 -7.89 -8.92 1.69
N THR A 275 -7.22 -9.92 1.16
CA THR A 275 -7.49 -11.35 1.43
C THR A 275 -7.42 -11.74 2.92
N PRO A 276 -6.64 -11.07 3.81
CA PRO A 276 -6.69 -11.35 5.25
C PRO A 276 -8.05 -11.09 5.91
N LEU A 277 -8.94 -10.37 5.23
CA LEU A 277 -10.31 -10.19 5.70
C LEU A 277 -11.07 -11.52 5.86
N ALA A 278 -10.78 -12.53 5.02
CA ALA A 278 -11.45 -13.83 5.07
C ALA A 278 -11.18 -14.58 6.40
N PRO A 279 -9.93 -14.83 6.82
CA PRO A 279 -9.67 -15.47 8.12
C PRO A 279 -10.05 -14.56 9.30
N LEU A 280 -9.99 -13.25 9.19
CA LEU A 280 -10.46 -12.33 10.22
C LEU A 280 -11.95 -12.52 10.49
N LEU A 281 -12.78 -12.54 9.45
CA LEU A 281 -14.23 -12.76 9.58
C LEU A 281 -14.56 -14.18 10.07
N ALA A 282 -13.84 -15.20 9.60
CA ALA A 282 -14.01 -16.56 10.06
C ALA A 282 -13.71 -16.68 11.58
N GLY A 283 -12.63 -16.04 12.06
CA GLY A 283 -12.31 -16.00 13.49
C GLY A 283 -13.37 -15.33 14.34
N VAL A 284 -13.92 -14.20 13.87
CA VAL A 284 -15.01 -13.50 14.59
C VAL A 284 -16.28 -14.35 14.65
N LEU A 285 -16.60 -15.12 13.60
CA LEU A 285 -17.79 -15.97 13.54
C LEU A 285 -17.66 -17.23 14.40
N SER A 286 -16.44 -17.76 14.58
CA SER A 286 -16.18 -18.95 15.38
C SER A 286 -16.20 -18.70 16.92
N HIS A 287 -16.13 -17.45 17.35
CA HIS A 287 -16.20 -17.02 18.74
C HIS A 287 -17.59 -16.57 19.20
N ARG A 288 -18.59 -16.65 18.33
CA ARG A 288 -20.03 -16.45 18.64
C ARG A 288 -20.73 -17.78 18.77
#